data_a7d403c86482de8dba15ed3ff092ae89
#
_entry.id   a7d403c86482de8dba15ed3ff092ae89
#
_cell.length_a   1.000
_cell.length_b   1.000
_cell.length_c   1.000
_cell.angle_alpha   90.00
_cell.angle_beta   90.00
_cell.angle_gamma   90.00
#
_symmetry.space_group_name_H-M   'P 1'
#
loop_
_entity.id
_entity.type
_entity.pdbx_description
1 polymer ?
#
loop_
_entity_poly.entity_id
_entity_poly.type
_entity_poly.pdbx_seq_one_letter_code
_entity_poly.pdbx_strand_id
1 'polypeptide(L)'
;NELTGEGKYMDELERVLYNSALTAVSLSGNQYTYQNPLNAEKHNRWEWHGCPCCPPMFLKFTGAFPGFIYSHDTKGIYINLFVGSETQIQLGKGKEIQLKQETEYPWNGTVQLTVSPLKATRFPLRIRIPGWAQGIENPYGLYESDLKDEIKLYVNNQPVNLKIKDGYAEIDRKWY
;
A
#
# COMPACT_ATOMS: atom_id res chain seq x y z
N ASN A 1 -0.43 5.58 9.93
CA ASN A 1 -1.28 6.31 8.99
C ASN A 1 -2.65 6.67 9.58
N GLU A 2 -3.38 5.74 10.20
CA GLU A 2 -4.73 5.98 10.75
C GLU A 2 -4.81 7.15 11.72
N LEU A 3 -3.73 7.42 12.47
CA LEU A 3 -3.69 8.51 13.45
C LEU A 3 -3.36 9.88 12.84
N THR A 4 -2.54 9.92 11.79
CA THR A 4 -1.98 11.17 11.26
C THR A 4 -2.40 11.47 9.82
N GLY A 5 -2.78 10.45 9.05
CA GLY A 5 -3.06 10.57 7.62
C GLY A 5 -1.82 10.74 6.74
N GLU A 6 -0.60 10.57 7.29
CA GLU A 6 0.64 10.78 6.55
C GLU A 6 1.09 9.53 5.79
N GLY A 7 1.37 9.68 4.49
CA GLY A 7 1.78 8.60 3.58
C GLY A 7 3.11 7.94 3.93
N LYS A 8 4.02 8.65 4.59
CA LYS A 8 5.34 8.13 5.00
C LYS A 8 5.27 6.82 5.80
N TYR A 9 4.21 6.63 6.60
CA TYR A 9 4.02 5.37 7.34
C TYR A 9 3.64 4.22 6.42
N MET A 10 3.00 4.52 5.31
CA MET A 10 2.66 3.51 4.30
C MET A 10 3.87 3.19 3.40
N ASP A 11 4.79 4.15 3.22
CA ASP A 11 6.08 3.89 2.55
C ASP A 11 6.92 2.90 3.36
N GLU A 12 6.95 3.06 4.69
CA GLU A 12 7.61 2.09 5.58
C GLU A 12 6.93 0.72 5.56
N LEU A 13 5.60 0.68 5.57
CA LEU A 13 4.86 -0.58 5.47
C LEU A 13 5.16 -1.30 4.16
N GLU A 14 5.16 -0.60 3.05
CA GLU A 14 5.48 -1.15 1.73
C GLU A 14 6.93 -1.69 1.69
N ARG A 15 7.88 -0.96 2.26
CA ARG A 15 9.27 -1.40 2.37
C ARG A 15 9.40 -2.68 3.21
N VAL A 16 8.74 -2.74 4.36
CA VAL A 16 8.70 -3.95 5.20
C VAL A 16 8.05 -5.10 4.47
N LEU A 17 6.95 -4.86 3.74
CA LEU A 17 6.27 -5.89 2.96
C LEU A 17 7.22 -6.55 1.96
N TYR A 18 7.85 -5.76 1.09
CA TYR A 18 8.66 -6.31 0.00
C TYR A 18 10.04 -6.81 0.45
N ASN A 19 10.65 -6.20 1.45
CA ASN A 19 12.03 -6.53 1.84
C ASN A 19 12.14 -7.44 3.07
N SER A 20 11.10 -7.56 3.87
CA SER A 20 11.15 -8.30 5.12
C SER A 20 10.04 -9.37 5.18
N ALA A 21 8.79 -8.99 5.02
CA ALA A 21 7.68 -9.92 5.19
C ALA A 21 7.66 -11.02 4.11
N LEU A 22 7.77 -10.65 2.84
CA LEU A 22 7.75 -11.62 1.73
C LEU A 22 8.98 -12.52 1.71
N THR A 23 10.10 -12.09 2.28
CA THR A 23 11.30 -12.93 2.38
C THR A 23 11.26 -13.93 3.53
N ALA A 24 10.30 -13.79 4.44
CA ALA A 24 10.19 -14.65 5.62
C ALA A 24 9.84 -16.11 5.28
N VAL A 25 9.24 -16.35 4.11
CA VAL A 25 8.80 -17.68 3.67
C VAL A 25 9.46 -18.03 2.35
N SER A 26 9.79 -19.31 2.16
CA SER A 26 10.33 -19.82 0.89
C SER A 26 9.30 -19.71 -0.24
N LEU A 27 9.75 -19.70 -1.48
CA LEU A 27 8.85 -19.71 -2.65
C LEU A 27 7.96 -20.97 -2.70
N SER A 28 8.43 -22.09 -2.13
CA SER A 28 7.64 -23.32 -1.98
C SER A 28 6.61 -23.27 -0.84
N GLY A 29 6.67 -22.24 0.00
CA GLY A 29 5.73 -22.03 1.11
C GLY A 29 5.90 -22.95 2.32
N ASN A 30 6.89 -23.86 2.33
CA ASN A 30 7.08 -24.87 3.36
C ASN A 30 8.28 -24.67 4.27
N GLN A 31 9.01 -23.56 4.10
CA GLN A 31 10.15 -23.18 4.93
C GLN A 31 10.06 -21.72 5.29
N TYR A 32 10.58 -21.34 6.45
CA TYR A 32 10.56 -19.98 6.95
C TYR A 32 11.90 -19.55 7.55
N THR A 33 12.08 -18.24 7.66
CA THR A 33 13.24 -17.62 8.30
C THR A 33 12.95 -17.40 9.78
N TYR A 34 13.73 -18.02 10.66
CA TYR A 34 13.74 -17.71 12.09
C TYR A 34 14.80 -16.65 12.42
N GLN A 35 15.97 -16.80 11.82
CA GLN A 35 17.05 -15.82 11.89
C GLN A 35 17.28 -15.23 10.51
N ASN A 36 17.53 -13.95 10.43
CA ASN A 36 17.83 -13.25 9.18
C ASN A 36 19.14 -12.45 9.33
N PRO A 37 20.30 -13.13 9.28
CA PRO A 37 21.58 -12.47 9.46
C PRO A 37 21.88 -11.52 8.29
N LEU A 38 22.34 -10.31 8.61
CA LEU A 38 22.69 -9.29 7.59
C LEU A 38 23.98 -9.64 6.84
N ASN A 39 24.85 -10.43 7.46
CA ASN A 39 26.13 -10.84 6.88
C ASN A 39 26.33 -12.34 7.11
N ALA A 40 25.92 -13.14 6.15
CA ALA A 40 26.14 -14.58 6.14
C ALA A 40 26.39 -15.06 4.72
N GLU A 41 27.41 -15.90 4.54
CA GLU A 41 27.67 -16.54 3.25
C GLU A 41 26.59 -17.56 2.87
N LYS A 42 26.03 -18.23 3.87
CA LYS A 42 24.95 -19.22 3.71
C LYS A 42 23.95 -19.07 4.83
N HIS A 43 22.68 -19.03 4.46
CA HIS A 43 21.58 -19.07 5.41
C HIS A 43 20.46 -19.93 4.82
N ASN A 44 19.98 -20.90 5.61
CA ASN A 44 18.91 -21.79 5.20
C ASN A 44 17.63 -21.42 5.92
N ARG A 45 16.53 -21.47 5.21
CA ARG A 45 15.20 -21.47 5.83
C ARG A 45 14.94 -22.80 6.49
N TRP A 46 14.07 -22.81 7.48
CA TRP A 46 13.74 -23.95 8.31
C TRP A 46 12.38 -24.50 7.95
N GLU A 47 12.26 -25.80 7.88
CA GLU A 47 10.94 -26.47 7.82
C GLU A 47 10.25 -26.38 9.18
N TRP A 48 11.03 -26.55 10.24
CA TRP A 48 10.56 -26.42 11.61
C TRP A 48 11.68 -25.96 12.55
N HIS A 49 11.31 -25.18 13.56
CA HIS A 49 12.20 -24.74 14.63
C HIS A 49 11.58 -25.03 15.98
N GLY A 50 12.37 -25.33 17.00
CA GLY A 50 11.88 -25.68 18.35
C GLY A 50 11.03 -24.60 19.01
N CYS A 51 11.18 -23.32 18.58
CA CYS A 51 10.31 -22.22 18.94
C CYS A 51 9.61 -21.67 17.68
N PRO A 52 8.46 -22.22 17.26
CA PRO A 52 7.82 -21.87 15.98
C PRO A 52 6.94 -20.62 16.09
N CYS A 53 7.46 -19.51 16.63
CA CYS A 53 6.72 -18.27 16.76
C CYS A 53 6.64 -17.47 15.45
N CYS A 54 7.59 -17.64 14.52
CA CYS A 54 7.66 -16.86 13.30
C CYS A 54 6.54 -17.17 12.29
N PRO A 55 6.19 -18.44 11.99
CA PRO A 55 5.08 -18.75 11.11
C PRO A 55 3.74 -18.15 11.55
N PRO A 56 3.30 -18.24 12.82
CA PRO A 56 2.08 -17.58 13.28
C PRO A 56 2.11 -16.05 13.12
N MET A 57 3.27 -15.42 13.29
CA MET A 57 3.39 -13.97 13.10
C MET A 57 3.26 -13.59 11.61
N PHE A 58 3.83 -14.40 10.71
CA PHE A 58 3.65 -14.22 9.28
C PHE A 58 2.18 -14.41 8.88
N LEU A 59 1.51 -15.45 9.38
CA LEU A 59 0.08 -15.68 9.16
C LEU A 59 -0.79 -14.54 9.70
N LYS A 60 -0.45 -14.01 10.88
CA LYS A 60 -1.12 -12.83 11.45
C LYS A 60 -0.96 -11.61 10.53
N PHE A 61 0.24 -11.38 10.03
CA PHE A 61 0.51 -10.28 9.10
C PHE A 61 -0.28 -10.44 7.80
N THR A 62 -0.26 -11.62 7.18
CA THR A 62 -0.99 -11.88 5.92
C THR A 62 -2.50 -11.77 6.12
N GLY A 63 -3.04 -12.23 7.25
CA GLY A 63 -4.46 -12.07 7.58
C GLY A 63 -4.86 -10.62 7.84
N ALA A 64 -3.96 -9.78 8.36
CA ALA A 64 -4.20 -8.35 8.58
C ALA A 64 -3.97 -7.50 7.31
N PHE A 65 -3.23 -8.02 6.34
CA PHE A 65 -2.75 -7.27 5.18
C PHE A 65 -3.87 -6.56 4.38
N PRO A 66 -5.04 -7.18 4.09
CA PRO A 66 -6.12 -6.51 3.39
C PRO A 66 -6.57 -5.21 4.08
N GLY A 67 -6.48 -5.13 5.41
CA GLY A 67 -6.81 -3.93 6.18
C GLY A 67 -5.84 -2.75 5.99
N PHE A 68 -4.67 -2.97 5.37
CA PHE A 68 -3.71 -1.92 5.08
C PHE A 68 -3.88 -1.29 3.69
N ILE A 69 -4.59 -1.95 2.77
CA ILE A 69 -4.74 -1.48 1.38
C ILE A 69 -5.53 -0.18 1.33
N TYR A 70 -6.58 -0.08 2.12
CA TYR A 70 -7.45 1.08 2.19
C TYR A 70 -7.62 1.54 3.62
N SER A 71 -7.80 2.84 3.80
CA SER A 71 -8.34 3.41 5.03
C SER A 71 -9.35 4.51 4.71
N HIS A 72 -10.19 4.85 5.66
CA HIS A 72 -11.16 5.93 5.50
C HIS A 72 -11.42 6.63 6.83
N ASP A 73 -11.81 7.86 6.73
CA ASP A 73 -12.39 8.64 7.82
C ASP A 73 -13.83 9.06 7.47
N THR A 74 -14.43 9.92 8.26
CA THR A 74 -15.78 10.44 7.98
C THR A 74 -15.85 11.35 6.76
N LYS A 75 -14.69 11.78 6.24
CA LYS A 75 -14.57 12.75 5.14
C LYS A 75 -14.24 12.09 3.82
N GLY A 76 -13.39 11.04 3.80
CA GLY A 76 -12.92 10.47 2.55
C GLY A 76 -12.22 9.14 2.68
N ILE A 77 -11.68 8.67 1.56
CA ILE A 77 -11.03 7.38 1.40
C ILE A 77 -9.56 7.58 1.05
N TYR A 78 -8.70 6.75 1.61
CA TYR A 78 -7.28 6.68 1.31
C TYR A 78 -6.96 5.36 0.60
N ILE A 79 -6.27 5.43 -0.52
CA ILE A 79 -5.65 4.31 -1.20
C ILE A 79 -4.21 4.26 -0.72
N ASN A 80 -3.89 3.30 0.12
CA ASN A 80 -2.60 3.23 0.81
C ASN A 80 -1.58 2.35 0.09
N LEU A 81 -2.02 1.20 -0.43
CA LEU A 81 -1.17 0.24 -1.13
C LEU A 81 -1.79 -0.11 -2.48
N PHE A 82 -0.92 -0.37 -3.45
CA PHE A 82 -1.34 -0.73 -4.79
C PHE A 82 -1.34 -2.25 -4.94
N VAL A 83 -2.53 -2.84 -4.77
CA VAL A 83 -2.77 -4.28 -4.85
C VAL A 83 -4.09 -4.52 -5.56
N GLY A 84 -4.10 -5.41 -6.56
CA GLY A 84 -5.33 -5.79 -7.26
C GLY A 84 -6.36 -6.30 -6.25
N SER A 85 -7.49 -5.59 -6.11
CA SER A 85 -8.47 -5.86 -5.04
C SER A 85 -9.80 -5.17 -5.30
N GLU A 86 -10.83 -5.69 -4.65
CA GLU A 86 -12.16 -5.08 -4.60
C GLU A 86 -12.60 -4.94 -3.14
N THR A 87 -13.25 -3.85 -2.81
CA THR A 87 -13.76 -3.59 -1.47
C THR A 87 -15.00 -2.72 -1.49
N GLN A 88 -15.74 -2.76 -0.39
CA GLN A 88 -16.91 -1.93 -0.13
C GLN A 88 -16.66 -1.12 1.13
N ILE A 89 -16.73 0.19 1.03
CA ILE A 89 -16.48 1.13 2.12
C ILE A 89 -17.74 1.90 2.46
N GLN A 90 -18.04 1.98 3.74
CA GLN A 90 -19.15 2.74 4.26
C GLN A 90 -18.66 4.08 4.83
N LEU A 91 -18.81 5.18 4.09
CA LEU A 91 -18.46 6.54 4.51
C LEU A 91 -19.54 7.25 5.36
N GLY A 92 -20.14 6.56 6.30
CA GLY A 92 -21.27 7.07 7.08
C GLY A 92 -22.64 6.60 6.55
N LYS A 93 -23.73 7.07 7.14
CA LYS A 93 -25.07 6.56 6.81
C LYS A 93 -25.43 6.77 5.34
N GLY A 94 -25.66 5.68 4.63
CA GLY A 94 -26.13 5.67 3.23
C GLY A 94 -25.09 6.07 2.18
N LYS A 95 -23.82 6.16 2.54
CA LYS A 95 -22.70 6.46 1.62
C LYS A 95 -21.85 5.23 1.43
N GLU A 96 -22.37 4.28 0.69
CA GLU A 96 -21.65 3.04 0.33
C GLU A 96 -20.92 3.25 -0.97
N ILE A 97 -19.64 2.90 -0.98
CA ILE A 97 -18.71 3.08 -2.09
C ILE A 97 -18.06 1.73 -2.40
N GLN A 98 -18.25 1.25 -3.61
CA GLN A 98 -17.45 0.13 -4.12
C GLN A 98 -16.19 0.68 -4.77
N LEU A 99 -15.07 0.07 -4.44
CA LEU A 99 -13.75 0.35 -5.02
C LEU A 99 -13.19 -0.91 -5.63
N LYS A 100 -12.68 -0.77 -6.86
CA LYS A 100 -11.90 -1.81 -7.51
C LYS A 100 -10.54 -1.21 -7.89
N GLN A 101 -9.50 -1.95 -7.62
CA GLN A 101 -8.12 -1.61 -7.99
C GLN A 101 -7.57 -2.71 -8.90
N GLU A 102 -7.10 -2.32 -10.09
CA GLU A 102 -6.49 -3.19 -11.08
C GLU A 102 -5.07 -2.71 -11.35
N THR A 103 -4.08 -3.57 -11.12
CA THR A 103 -2.67 -3.23 -11.23
C THR A 103 -1.81 -4.48 -11.29
N GLU A 104 -0.65 -4.35 -11.91
CA GLU A 104 0.46 -5.31 -11.86
C GLU A 104 1.62 -4.79 -11.00
N TYR A 105 1.35 -3.82 -10.14
CA TYR A 105 2.33 -3.26 -9.20
C TYR A 105 2.91 -4.37 -8.28
N PRO A 106 4.21 -4.42 -8.04
CA PRO A 106 5.24 -3.42 -8.32
C PRO A 106 5.93 -3.57 -9.69
N TRP A 107 5.55 -4.53 -10.52
CA TRP A 107 6.20 -4.79 -11.82
C TRP A 107 5.84 -3.75 -12.89
N ASN A 108 4.66 -3.15 -12.75
CA ASN A 108 4.18 -2.07 -13.61
C ASN A 108 3.59 -0.95 -12.70
N GLY A 109 3.99 0.29 -12.94
CA GLY A 109 3.53 1.45 -12.15
C GLY A 109 2.11 1.91 -12.46
N THR A 110 1.42 1.29 -13.44
CA THR A 110 0.03 1.66 -13.77
C THR A 110 -0.94 1.10 -12.75
N VAL A 111 -1.78 1.98 -12.21
CA VAL A 111 -2.85 1.64 -11.27
C VAL A 111 -4.17 2.20 -11.79
N GLN A 112 -5.14 1.33 -12.04
CA GLN A 112 -6.48 1.72 -12.41
C GLN A 112 -7.42 1.57 -11.21
N LEU A 113 -8.11 2.66 -10.88
CA LEU A 113 -9.10 2.69 -9.80
C LEU A 113 -10.49 2.92 -10.38
N THR A 114 -11.42 2.01 -10.07
CA THR A 114 -12.84 2.19 -10.35
C THR A 114 -13.54 2.57 -9.04
N VAL A 115 -14.26 3.70 -9.07
CA VAL A 115 -14.96 4.26 -7.92
C VAL A 115 -16.45 4.30 -8.23
N SER A 116 -17.23 3.44 -7.57
CA SER A 116 -18.67 3.26 -7.83
C SER A 116 -19.47 3.48 -6.55
N PRO A 117 -19.91 4.72 -6.28
CA PRO A 117 -20.81 4.97 -5.16
C PRO A 117 -22.22 4.44 -5.46
N LEU A 118 -22.89 3.86 -4.45
CA LEU A 118 -24.30 3.43 -4.58
C LEU A 118 -25.23 4.58 -4.96
N LYS A 119 -24.90 5.77 -4.50
CA LYS A 119 -25.57 7.05 -4.85
C LYS A 119 -24.53 8.11 -5.10
N ALA A 120 -24.78 8.98 -6.08
CA ALA A 120 -23.89 10.09 -6.39
C ALA A 120 -23.49 10.87 -5.12
N THR A 121 -22.23 10.79 -4.74
CA THR A 121 -21.70 11.26 -3.45
C THR A 121 -20.43 12.05 -3.64
N ARG A 122 -20.28 13.19 -2.94
CA ARG A 122 -19.04 13.94 -2.92
C ARG A 122 -18.16 13.49 -1.74
N PHE A 123 -16.92 13.15 -2.05
CA PHE A 123 -15.88 12.88 -1.06
C PHE A 123 -14.49 13.00 -1.71
N PRO A 124 -13.45 13.33 -0.93
CA PRO A 124 -12.08 13.25 -1.38
C PRO A 124 -11.59 11.81 -1.42
N LEU A 125 -11.00 11.44 -2.55
CA LEU A 125 -10.20 10.23 -2.71
C LEU A 125 -8.73 10.64 -2.64
N ARG A 126 -7.98 10.04 -1.71
CA ARG A 126 -6.57 10.30 -1.47
C ARG A 126 -5.76 9.10 -1.93
N ILE A 127 -4.95 9.30 -2.93
CA ILE A 127 -4.13 8.26 -3.54
C ILE A 127 -2.70 8.49 -3.07
N ARG A 128 -2.10 7.50 -2.40
CA ARG A 128 -0.71 7.59 -1.97
C ARG A 128 0.20 7.76 -3.18
N ILE A 129 1.11 8.68 -3.08
CA ILE A 129 2.22 8.80 -4.02
C ILE A 129 3.46 8.30 -3.27
N PRO A 130 4.02 7.14 -3.65
CA PRO A 130 5.16 6.57 -2.95
C PRO A 130 6.34 7.54 -2.85
N GLY A 131 7.01 7.56 -1.71
CA GLY A 131 8.16 8.44 -1.49
C GLY A 131 9.29 8.21 -2.50
N TRP A 132 9.55 6.94 -2.84
CA TRP A 132 10.56 6.60 -3.84
C TRP A 132 10.23 7.18 -5.24
N ALA A 133 8.97 7.28 -5.64
CA ALA A 133 8.57 7.90 -6.91
C ALA A 133 8.74 9.44 -6.88
N GLN A 134 8.88 10.04 -5.70
CA GLN A 134 9.12 11.46 -5.50
C GLN A 134 10.61 11.79 -5.28
N GLY A 135 11.50 10.77 -5.32
CA GLY A 135 12.92 10.92 -4.96
C GLY A 135 13.15 11.02 -3.45
N ILE A 136 12.18 10.57 -2.63
CA ILE A 136 12.30 10.46 -1.18
C ILE A 136 12.57 9.01 -0.84
N GLU A 137 13.83 8.63 -0.72
CA GLU A 137 14.24 7.23 -0.59
C GLU A 137 13.93 6.64 0.79
N ASN A 138 14.08 7.45 1.82
CA ASN A 138 13.78 7.03 3.19
C ASN A 138 13.62 8.25 4.10
N PRO A 139 12.88 8.11 5.23
CA PRO A 139 12.60 9.23 6.14
C PRO A 139 13.82 9.75 6.91
N TYR A 140 14.97 9.06 6.85
CA TYR A 140 16.17 9.38 7.62
C TYR A 140 17.30 9.98 6.79
N GLY A 141 17.10 10.15 5.47
CA GLY A 141 18.13 10.69 4.59
C GLY A 141 19.41 9.81 4.50
N LEU A 142 19.28 8.50 4.72
CA LEU A 142 20.41 7.56 4.67
C LEU A 142 20.85 7.24 3.24
N TYR A 143 19.97 7.45 2.27
CA TYR A 143 20.22 7.20 0.86
C TYR A 143 19.74 8.40 0.05
N GLU A 144 20.40 8.62 -1.07
CA GLU A 144 20.03 9.61 -2.07
C GLU A 144 19.79 8.91 -3.40
N SER A 145 18.84 9.37 -4.19
CA SER A 145 18.59 8.88 -5.54
C SER A 145 18.25 10.04 -6.47
N ASP A 146 18.82 9.99 -7.66
CA ASP A 146 18.50 10.91 -8.76
C ASP A 146 17.27 10.42 -9.57
N LEU A 147 16.77 9.21 -9.26
CA LEU A 147 15.61 8.65 -9.94
C LEU A 147 14.35 9.39 -9.51
N LYS A 148 13.66 9.93 -10.48
CA LYS A 148 12.33 10.54 -10.32
C LYS A 148 11.45 10.05 -11.44
N ASP A 149 10.40 9.33 -11.05
CA ASP A 149 9.40 8.89 -12.02
C ASP A 149 8.44 10.02 -12.37
N GLU A 150 7.99 10.02 -13.61
CA GLU A 150 6.96 10.96 -14.04
C GLU A 150 5.60 10.47 -13.55
N ILE A 151 5.09 11.07 -12.49
CA ILE A 151 3.81 10.73 -11.89
C ILE A 151 2.70 11.43 -12.65
N LYS A 152 1.77 10.66 -13.22
CA LYS A 152 0.61 11.17 -13.95
C LYS A 152 -0.67 10.69 -13.30
N LEU A 153 -1.64 11.57 -13.20
CA LEU A 153 -2.96 11.27 -12.66
C LEU A 153 -4.04 11.64 -13.67
N TYR A 154 -4.97 10.74 -13.90
CA TYR A 154 -6.10 10.94 -14.79
C TYR A 154 -7.41 10.60 -14.10
N VAL A 155 -8.47 11.33 -14.42
CA VAL A 155 -9.83 10.96 -14.04
C VAL A 155 -10.70 10.94 -15.31
N ASN A 156 -11.27 9.77 -15.62
CA ASN A 156 -12.03 9.56 -16.85
C ASN A 156 -11.25 10.01 -18.10
N ASN A 157 -9.98 9.59 -18.18
CA ASN A 157 -9.03 9.94 -19.26
C ASN A 157 -8.67 11.43 -19.37
N GLN A 158 -9.07 12.26 -18.41
CA GLN A 158 -8.66 13.66 -18.37
C GLN A 158 -7.52 13.85 -17.37
N PRO A 159 -6.43 14.53 -17.76
CA PRO A 159 -5.33 14.77 -16.84
C PRO A 159 -5.78 15.65 -15.67
N VAL A 160 -5.32 15.31 -14.48
CA VAL A 160 -5.57 16.07 -13.26
C VAL A 160 -4.25 16.65 -12.75
N ASN A 161 -4.28 17.92 -12.34
CA ASN A 161 -3.10 18.54 -11.76
C ASN A 161 -2.75 17.86 -10.42
N LEU A 162 -1.57 17.28 -10.37
CA LEU A 162 -1.07 16.56 -9.21
C LEU A 162 -0.63 17.55 -8.12
N LYS A 163 -1.33 17.54 -7.00
CA LYS A 163 -0.93 18.23 -5.78
C LYS A 163 -0.77 17.18 -4.68
N ILE A 164 0.46 17.02 -4.22
CA ILE A 164 0.77 16.04 -3.17
C ILE A 164 0.80 16.79 -1.83
N LYS A 165 0.04 16.27 -0.87
CA LYS A 165 0.04 16.73 0.51
C LYS A 165 0.11 15.52 1.42
N ASP A 166 1.01 15.54 2.40
CA ASP A 166 1.21 14.46 3.37
C ASP A 166 1.41 13.08 2.72
N GLY A 167 2.02 13.05 1.52
CA GLY A 167 2.26 11.84 0.73
C GLY A 167 1.06 11.35 -0.11
N TYR A 168 -0.02 12.13 -0.21
CA TYR A 168 -1.20 11.79 -0.99
C TYR A 168 -1.54 12.83 -2.04
N ALA A 169 -1.98 12.37 -3.20
CA ALA A 169 -2.71 13.16 -4.18
C ALA A 169 -4.20 13.13 -3.83
N GLU A 170 -4.82 14.29 -3.66
CA GLU A 170 -6.24 14.38 -3.31
C GLU A 170 -7.08 14.76 -4.51
N ILE A 171 -8.17 14.02 -4.74
CA ILE A 171 -9.21 14.28 -5.74
C ILE A 171 -10.54 14.47 -5.02
N ASP A 172 -10.92 15.71 -4.74
CA ASP A 172 -12.24 16.02 -4.16
C ASP A 172 -13.24 16.34 -5.26
N ARG A 173 -14.19 15.44 -5.48
CA ARG A 173 -15.25 15.60 -6.48
C ARG A 173 -16.51 14.84 -6.10
N LYS A 174 -17.58 15.09 -6.84
CA LYS A 174 -18.78 14.24 -6.83
C LYS A 174 -18.51 13.03 -7.74
N TRP A 175 -18.65 11.85 -7.17
CA TRP A 175 -18.54 10.55 -7.83
C TRP A 175 -19.93 10.03 -8.18
N TYR A 176 -20.06 9.32 -9.31
CA TYR A 176 -21.33 8.84 -9.87
C TYR A 176 -21.29 7.32 -10.09
#